data_d24e014d1ffcfb0c76006edaac229456
#
_entry.id   d24e014d1ffcfb0c76006edaac229456
#
_cell.length_a   1.000
_cell.length_b   1.000
_cell.length_c   1.000
_cell.angle_alpha   90.00
_cell.angle_beta   90.00
_cell.angle_gamma   90.00
#
_symmetry.space_group_name_H-M   'P 1'
#
loop_
_entity.id
_entity.type
_entity.pdbx_description
1 polymer ?
#
loop_
_entity_poly.entity_id
_entity_poly.type
_entity_poly.pdbx_seq_one_letter_code
_entity_poly.pdbx_strand_id
1 'polypeptide(L)'
;RFETLARVFRYISTVIIVLVAGMLTLSELGISIAPILGAAGVVGIAVGFGAQSLIKDYFNGFFMLLENQIRQGDAVEISGKTGVVEDITLRHVALRDIEGNVHYIPNGEITIVTNKSRGYAYALIEFGVAYREDLGEVYAVTRETAAALRNDAEIGPKIMEDIEIQGVQDWADSAVMIRCRFKTVAMEQWDVRRKFLARLKNAFDAHGIEIPYPHLTVYAGQDKQGNAPALRIVQAGDRG
;
A
#
# COMPACT_ATOMS: atom_id res chain seq x y z
N ARG A 1 6.80 -23.09 -27.15
CA ARG A 1 7.62 -22.35 -26.15
C ARG A 1 8.72 -23.23 -25.58
N PHE A 2 8.43 -24.45 -25.11
CA PHE A 2 9.43 -25.38 -24.55
C PHE A 2 10.52 -25.79 -25.57
N GLU A 3 10.17 -26.03 -26.82
CA GLU A 3 11.13 -26.38 -27.86
C GLU A 3 12.13 -25.26 -28.16
N THR A 4 11.66 -24.01 -28.14
CA THR A 4 12.54 -22.85 -28.39
C THR A 4 13.55 -22.69 -27.23
N LEU A 5 13.06 -22.79 -25.99
CA LEU A 5 13.94 -22.74 -24.80
C LEU A 5 14.95 -23.89 -24.77
N ALA A 6 14.51 -25.10 -25.07
CA ALA A 6 15.40 -26.27 -25.14
C ALA A 6 16.47 -26.10 -26.24
N ARG A 7 16.13 -25.49 -27.38
CA ARG A 7 17.07 -25.19 -28.45
C ARG A 7 18.12 -24.17 -28.04
N VAL A 8 17.70 -23.07 -27.40
CA VAL A 8 18.63 -22.04 -26.89
C VAL A 8 19.55 -22.61 -25.83
N PHE A 9 19.02 -23.38 -24.88
CA PHE A 9 19.83 -24.02 -23.83
C PHE A 9 20.84 -25.00 -24.41
N ARG A 10 20.44 -25.83 -25.36
CA ARG A 10 21.33 -26.74 -26.08
C ARG A 10 22.44 -25.97 -26.81
N TYR A 11 22.12 -24.91 -27.50
CA TYR A 11 23.09 -24.09 -28.20
C TYR A 11 24.14 -23.50 -27.26
N ILE A 12 23.70 -22.85 -26.16
CA ILE A 12 24.59 -22.30 -25.14
C ILE A 12 25.48 -23.40 -24.53
N SER A 13 24.91 -24.53 -24.15
CA SER A 13 25.66 -25.64 -23.58
C SER A 13 26.68 -26.19 -24.58
N THR A 14 26.33 -26.33 -25.86
CA THR A 14 27.24 -26.79 -26.90
C THR A 14 28.43 -25.85 -27.07
N VAL A 15 28.17 -24.53 -27.10
CA VAL A 15 29.23 -23.51 -27.21
C VAL A 15 30.20 -23.63 -26.01
N ILE A 16 29.69 -23.73 -24.80
CA ILE A 16 30.51 -23.87 -23.59
C ILE A 16 31.36 -25.15 -23.66
N ILE A 17 30.76 -26.27 -24.01
CA ILE A 17 31.46 -27.57 -24.09
C ILE A 17 32.57 -27.50 -25.15
N VAL A 18 32.29 -26.94 -26.34
CA VAL A 18 33.28 -26.80 -27.41
C VAL A 18 34.45 -25.89 -26.99
N LEU A 19 34.14 -24.77 -26.30
CA LEU A 19 35.19 -23.89 -25.79
C LEU A 19 36.07 -24.57 -24.74
N VAL A 20 35.48 -25.29 -23.78
CA VAL A 20 36.22 -26.02 -22.74
C VAL A 20 37.04 -27.15 -23.38
N ALA A 21 36.47 -27.97 -24.26
CA ALA A 21 37.17 -29.02 -24.95
C ALA A 21 38.34 -28.51 -25.80
N GLY A 22 38.14 -27.40 -26.52
CA GLY A 22 39.16 -26.72 -27.28
C GLY A 22 40.33 -26.21 -26.41
N MET A 23 40.02 -25.62 -25.27
CA MET A 23 41.06 -25.17 -24.31
C MET A 23 41.84 -26.34 -23.75
N LEU A 24 41.20 -27.45 -23.39
CA LEU A 24 41.88 -28.66 -22.89
C LEU A 24 42.78 -29.26 -23.96
N THR A 25 42.34 -29.33 -25.22
CA THR A 25 43.11 -29.84 -26.34
C THR A 25 44.38 -28.95 -26.60
N LEU A 26 44.23 -27.63 -26.57
CA LEU A 26 45.33 -26.69 -26.70
C LEU A 26 46.34 -26.85 -25.55
N SER A 27 45.87 -27.04 -24.34
CA SER A 27 46.72 -27.31 -23.16
C SER A 27 47.56 -28.58 -23.31
N GLU A 28 46.95 -29.69 -23.79
CA GLU A 28 47.64 -30.94 -24.04
C GLU A 28 48.70 -30.82 -25.17
N LEU A 29 48.49 -29.92 -26.12
CA LEU A 29 49.45 -29.61 -27.18
C LEU A 29 50.60 -28.68 -26.71
N GLY A 30 50.63 -28.35 -25.40
CA GLY A 30 51.64 -27.47 -24.83
C GLY A 30 51.46 -25.97 -25.13
N ILE A 31 50.31 -25.59 -25.68
CA ILE A 31 50.01 -24.20 -25.98
C ILE A 31 49.45 -23.52 -24.71
N SER A 32 50.03 -22.40 -24.31
CA SER A 32 49.54 -21.65 -23.14
C SER A 32 48.12 -21.12 -23.34
N ILE A 33 47.18 -21.56 -22.49
CA ILE A 33 45.80 -21.12 -22.47
C ILE A 33 45.58 -19.88 -21.58
N ALA A 34 46.63 -19.40 -20.92
CA ALA A 34 46.54 -18.24 -20.00
C ALA A 34 45.93 -16.97 -20.62
N PRO A 35 46.27 -16.55 -21.86
CA PRO A 35 45.63 -15.38 -22.49
C PRO A 35 44.14 -15.62 -22.77
N ILE A 36 43.76 -16.85 -23.13
CA ILE A 36 42.35 -17.21 -23.40
C ILE A 36 41.54 -17.15 -22.11
N LEU A 37 42.08 -17.71 -21.01
CA LEU A 37 41.44 -17.64 -19.69
C LEU A 37 41.30 -16.19 -19.20
N GLY A 38 42.31 -15.35 -19.45
CA GLY A 38 42.23 -13.91 -19.14
C GLY A 38 41.07 -13.22 -19.89
N ALA A 39 40.97 -13.46 -21.19
CA ALA A 39 39.89 -12.91 -22.02
C ALA A 39 38.52 -13.48 -21.58
N ALA A 40 38.43 -14.78 -21.32
CA ALA A 40 37.20 -15.41 -20.82
C ALA A 40 36.78 -14.85 -19.46
N GLY A 41 37.74 -14.50 -18.59
CA GLY A 41 37.48 -13.84 -17.30
C GLY A 41 36.79 -12.49 -17.47
N VAL A 42 37.28 -11.66 -18.40
CA VAL A 42 36.66 -10.37 -18.72
C VAL A 42 35.26 -10.52 -19.25
N VAL A 43 35.06 -11.47 -20.17
CA VAL A 43 33.69 -11.82 -20.67
C VAL A 43 32.78 -12.32 -19.54
N GLY A 44 33.32 -13.15 -18.65
CA GLY A 44 32.58 -13.65 -17.48
C GLY A 44 32.10 -12.53 -16.57
N ILE A 45 32.95 -11.53 -16.30
CA ILE A 45 32.59 -10.35 -15.51
C ILE A 45 31.49 -9.56 -16.23
N ALA A 46 31.60 -9.33 -17.53
CA ALA A 46 30.58 -8.61 -18.30
C ALA A 46 29.20 -9.32 -18.28
N VAL A 47 29.21 -10.66 -18.45
CA VAL A 47 28.00 -11.49 -18.33
C VAL A 47 27.44 -11.45 -16.92
N GLY A 48 28.30 -11.49 -15.87
CA GLY A 48 27.91 -11.39 -14.47
C GLY A 48 27.19 -10.07 -14.17
N PHE A 49 27.75 -8.94 -14.64
CA PHE A 49 27.06 -7.64 -14.51
C PHE A 49 25.74 -7.60 -15.29
N GLY A 50 25.68 -8.18 -16.50
CA GLY A 50 24.45 -8.29 -17.26
C GLY A 50 23.37 -9.15 -16.62
N ALA A 51 23.76 -10.13 -15.82
CA ALA A 51 22.84 -11.03 -15.11
C ALA A 51 22.54 -10.60 -13.67
N GLN A 52 23.12 -9.52 -13.18
CA GLN A 52 23.04 -9.10 -11.77
C GLN A 52 21.59 -8.94 -11.27
N SER A 53 20.71 -8.33 -12.06
CA SER A 53 19.31 -8.14 -11.70
C SER A 53 18.58 -9.49 -11.58
N LEU A 54 18.85 -10.39 -12.48
CA LEU A 54 18.25 -11.72 -12.45
C LEU A 54 18.66 -12.49 -11.18
N ILE A 55 19.95 -12.45 -10.85
CA ILE A 55 20.49 -13.07 -9.62
C ILE A 55 19.80 -12.46 -8.39
N LYS A 56 19.67 -11.14 -8.35
CA LYS A 56 19.00 -10.41 -7.28
C LYS A 56 17.52 -10.82 -7.14
N ASP A 57 16.80 -10.96 -8.27
CA ASP A 57 15.41 -11.42 -8.27
C ASP A 57 15.27 -12.77 -7.57
N TYR A 58 16.11 -13.75 -7.95
CA TYR A 58 16.04 -15.09 -7.40
C TYR A 58 16.40 -15.15 -5.91
N PHE A 59 17.44 -14.45 -5.48
CA PHE A 59 17.82 -14.42 -4.06
C PHE A 59 16.76 -13.74 -3.21
N ASN A 60 16.26 -12.58 -3.63
CA ASN A 60 15.20 -11.90 -2.89
C ASN A 60 13.93 -12.76 -2.83
N GLY A 61 13.53 -13.38 -3.94
CA GLY A 61 12.37 -14.28 -3.96
C GLY A 61 12.55 -15.50 -3.04
N PHE A 62 13.74 -16.10 -3.04
CA PHE A 62 14.05 -17.21 -2.17
C PHE A 62 13.92 -16.85 -0.69
N PHE A 63 14.54 -15.74 -0.25
CA PHE A 63 14.46 -15.30 1.15
C PHE A 63 13.06 -14.85 1.54
N MET A 64 12.33 -14.16 0.65
CA MET A 64 10.94 -13.75 0.89
C MET A 64 10.03 -14.96 1.16
N LEU A 65 10.21 -16.06 0.41
CA LEU A 65 9.48 -17.32 0.61
C LEU A 65 9.96 -18.05 1.87
N LEU A 66 11.26 -18.12 2.09
CA LEU A 66 11.84 -18.81 3.26
C LEU A 66 11.41 -18.15 4.57
N GLU A 67 11.45 -16.82 4.63
CA GLU A 67 11.05 -16.03 5.80
C GLU A 67 9.52 -15.88 5.92
N ASN A 68 8.78 -16.34 4.91
CA ASN A 68 7.33 -16.27 4.89
C ASN A 68 6.81 -14.85 5.13
N GLN A 69 7.42 -13.85 4.47
CA GLN A 69 7.05 -12.44 4.62
C GLN A 69 5.66 -12.15 4.03
N ILE A 70 5.33 -12.80 2.93
CA ILE A 70 4.04 -12.69 2.23
C ILE A 70 3.55 -14.07 1.81
N ARG A 71 2.23 -14.19 1.66
CA ARG A 71 1.55 -15.40 1.19
C ARG A 71 0.58 -15.05 0.08
N GLN A 72 0.25 -16.02 -0.74
CA GLN A 72 -0.88 -15.89 -1.67
C GLN A 72 -2.16 -15.59 -0.90
N GLY A 73 -2.91 -14.59 -1.34
CA GLY A 73 -4.11 -14.07 -0.67
C GLY A 73 -3.85 -12.93 0.33
N ASP A 74 -2.59 -12.62 0.68
CA ASP A 74 -2.29 -11.46 1.53
C ASP A 74 -2.57 -10.15 0.78
N ALA A 75 -3.10 -9.16 1.50
CA ALA A 75 -3.11 -7.78 1.03
C ALA A 75 -1.79 -7.11 1.39
N VAL A 76 -1.08 -6.65 0.38
CA VAL A 76 0.25 -6.06 0.55
C VAL A 76 0.40 -4.76 -0.23
N GLU A 77 1.39 -3.98 0.18
CA GLU A 77 1.92 -2.88 -0.62
C GLU A 77 3.39 -3.14 -0.90
N ILE A 78 3.74 -3.16 -2.18
CA ILE A 78 5.09 -3.44 -2.68
C ILE A 78 5.41 -2.46 -3.79
N SER A 79 6.55 -1.77 -3.70
CA SER A 79 7.01 -0.79 -4.72
C SER A 79 5.93 0.23 -5.11
N GLY A 80 5.14 0.71 -4.11
CA GLY A 80 4.07 1.69 -4.30
C GLY A 80 2.79 1.12 -4.94
N LYS A 81 2.70 -0.19 -5.14
CA LYS A 81 1.50 -0.88 -5.60
C LYS A 81 0.82 -1.61 -4.45
N THR A 82 -0.47 -1.35 -4.25
CA THR A 82 -1.29 -2.05 -3.25
C THR A 82 -2.20 -3.04 -3.95
N GLY A 83 -2.26 -4.27 -3.45
CA GLY A 83 -3.13 -5.31 -4.01
C GLY A 83 -3.11 -6.59 -3.20
N VAL A 84 -3.86 -7.57 -3.67
CA VAL A 84 -3.86 -8.93 -3.13
C VAL A 84 -2.86 -9.77 -3.91
N VAL A 85 -2.04 -10.53 -3.20
CA VAL A 85 -1.04 -11.42 -3.80
C VAL A 85 -1.76 -12.58 -4.50
N GLU A 86 -1.64 -12.66 -5.83
CA GLU A 86 -2.17 -13.77 -6.61
C GLU A 86 -1.17 -14.91 -6.78
N ASP A 87 0.10 -14.56 -6.98
CA ASP A 87 1.15 -15.54 -7.18
C ASP A 87 2.49 -15.02 -6.68
N ILE A 88 3.33 -15.94 -6.20
CA ILE A 88 4.67 -15.66 -5.75
C ILE A 88 5.60 -16.68 -6.38
N THR A 89 6.53 -16.19 -7.16
CA THR A 89 7.58 -16.99 -7.77
C THR A 89 8.96 -16.57 -7.24
N LEU A 90 10.01 -17.35 -7.56
CA LEU A 90 11.38 -16.92 -7.23
C LEU A 90 11.81 -15.65 -7.94
N ARG A 91 11.12 -15.25 -9.02
CA ARG A 91 11.51 -14.12 -9.84
C ARG A 91 10.63 -12.88 -9.64
N HIS A 92 9.34 -13.06 -9.41
CA HIS A 92 8.38 -11.96 -9.30
C HIS A 92 7.24 -12.30 -8.35
N VAL A 93 6.60 -11.26 -7.84
CA VAL A 93 5.30 -11.32 -7.16
C VAL A 93 4.26 -10.74 -8.10
N ALA A 94 3.10 -11.40 -8.22
CA ALA A 94 1.93 -10.92 -8.95
C ALA A 94 0.90 -10.39 -7.96
N LEU A 95 0.54 -9.10 -8.07
CA LEU A 95 -0.47 -8.43 -7.25
C LEU A 95 -1.66 -8.04 -8.11
N ARG A 96 -2.87 -8.33 -7.64
CA ARG A 96 -4.10 -7.78 -8.22
C ARG A 96 -4.58 -6.61 -7.39
N ASP A 97 -4.74 -5.45 -8.03
CA ASP A 97 -5.28 -4.26 -7.39
C ASP A 97 -6.82 -4.26 -7.35
N ILE A 98 -7.38 -3.21 -6.73
CA ILE A 98 -8.83 -3.07 -6.58
C ILE A 98 -9.56 -2.83 -7.92
N GLU A 99 -8.84 -2.38 -8.95
CA GLU A 99 -9.37 -2.17 -10.31
C GLU A 99 -9.31 -3.46 -11.15
N GLY A 100 -8.66 -4.52 -10.62
CA GLY A 100 -8.50 -5.80 -11.29
C GLY A 100 -7.24 -5.92 -12.13
N ASN A 101 -6.35 -4.90 -12.15
CA ASN A 101 -5.09 -4.98 -12.85
C ASN A 101 -4.12 -5.90 -12.13
N VAL A 102 -3.33 -6.67 -12.88
CA VAL A 102 -2.26 -7.51 -12.33
C VAL A 102 -0.91 -6.83 -12.54
N HIS A 103 -0.22 -6.58 -11.44
CA HIS A 103 1.12 -6.02 -11.41
C HIS A 103 2.14 -7.14 -11.19
N TYR A 104 3.04 -7.33 -12.15
CA TYR A 104 4.17 -8.26 -12.03
C TYR A 104 5.39 -7.49 -11.56
N ILE A 105 5.79 -7.67 -10.30
CA ILE A 105 6.88 -6.94 -9.66
C ILE A 105 8.08 -7.86 -9.54
N PRO A 106 9.22 -7.57 -10.23
CA PRO A 106 10.45 -8.35 -10.05
C PRO A 106 10.92 -8.30 -8.60
N ASN A 107 11.28 -9.46 -8.04
CA ASN A 107 11.66 -9.54 -6.62
C ASN A 107 12.91 -8.69 -6.30
N GLY A 108 13.79 -8.48 -7.28
CA GLY A 108 14.97 -7.61 -7.14
C GLY A 108 14.65 -6.13 -6.95
N GLU A 109 13.44 -5.68 -7.31
CA GLU A 109 12.97 -4.30 -7.10
C GLU A 109 12.24 -4.13 -5.75
N ILE A 110 12.00 -5.23 -5.04
CA ILE A 110 11.32 -5.21 -3.75
C ILE A 110 12.34 -4.91 -2.66
N THR A 111 12.23 -3.73 -2.06
CA THR A 111 13.06 -3.28 -0.92
C THR A 111 12.29 -3.30 0.39
N ILE A 112 11.00 -3.00 0.32
CA ILE A 112 10.09 -2.96 1.48
C ILE A 112 8.80 -3.68 1.10
N VAL A 113 8.35 -4.53 2.00
CA VAL A 113 7.04 -5.17 1.93
C VAL A 113 6.19 -4.71 3.10
N THR A 114 5.05 -4.07 2.82
CA THR A 114 4.05 -3.77 3.84
C THR A 114 2.92 -4.79 3.74
N ASN A 115 2.88 -5.75 4.67
CA ASN A 115 1.80 -6.73 4.74
C ASN A 115 0.65 -6.16 5.60
N LYS A 116 -0.50 -5.91 4.95
CA LYS A 116 -1.70 -5.30 5.57
C LYS A 116 -2.70 -6.32 6.12
N SER A 117 -2.37 -7.61 6.03
CA SER A 117 -3.26 -8.73 6.40
C SER A 117 -2.62 -9.73 7.37
N ARG A 118 -1.43 -9.46 7.90
CA ARG A 118 -0.73 -10.42 8.74
C ARG A 118 -1.22 -10.37 10.20
N GLY A 119 -1.95 -11.41 10.60
CA GLY A 119 -2.44 -11.60 11.96
C GLY A 119 -3.71 -10.79 12.24
N TYR A 120 -3.61 -9.49 12.36
CA TYR A 120 -4.73 -8.56 12.54
C TYR A 120 -4.49 -7.27 11.74
N ALA A 121 -5.52 -6.46 11.62
CA ALA A 121 -5.41 -5.14 11.02
C ALA A 121 -6.14 -4.09 11.86
N TYR A 122 -5.86 -2.82 11.60
CA TYR A 122 -6.64 -1.73 12.18
C TYR A 122 -7.49 -1.05 11.11
N ALA A 123 -8.79 -0.94 11.39
CA ALA A 123 -9.65 0.00 10.69
C ALA A 123 -9.42 1.39 11.29
N LEU A 124 -8.48 2.15 10.73
CA LEU A 124 -8.20 3.52 11.14
C LEU A 124 -9.25 4.45 10.55
N ILE A 125 -9.86 5.29 11.39
CA ILE A 125 -10.94 6.18 11.03
C ILE A 125 -10.61 7.57 11.54
N GLU A 126 -10.71 8.53 10.64
CA GLU A 126 -10.60 9.95 10.93
C GLU A 126 -11.87 10.63 10.44
N PHE A 127 -12.43 11.48 11.27
CA PHE A 127 -13.60 12.27 10.94
C PHE A 127 -13.53 13.65 11.61
N GLY A 128 -14.15 14.64 10.99
CA GLY A 128 -14.18 16.01 11.48
C GLY A 128 -15.55 16.35 12.06
N VAL A 129 -15.56 17.11 13.14
CA VAL A 129 -16.74 17.73 13.72
C VAL A 129 -16.58 19.25 13.80
N ALA A 130 -17.67 20.01 13.86
CA ALA A 130 -17.60 21.47 13.97
C ALA A 130 -16.92 21.90 15.28
N TYR A 131 -16.22 23.03 15.25
CA TYR A 131 -15.53 23.58 16.43
C TYR A 131 -16.44 23.88 17.63
N ARG A 132 -17.74 24.05 17.39
CA ARG A 132 -18.75 24.30 18.42
C ARG A 132 -19.22 23.06 19.16
N GLU A 133 -18.90 21.86 18.66
CA GLU A 133 -19.40 20.61 19.21
C GLU A 133 -18.70 20.25 20.53
N ASP A 134 -19.46 19.71 21.47
CA ASP A 134 -18.90 19.14 22.71
C ASP A 134 -18.22 17.81 22.42
N LEU A 135 -16.91 17.73 22.64
CA LEU A 135 -16.14 16.53 22.37
C LEU A 135 -16.53 15.34 23.25
N GLY A 136 -17.05 15.61 24.47
CA GLY A 136 -17.55 14.56 25.35
C GLY A 136 -18.77 13.86 24.75
N GLU A 137 -19.72 14.63 24.23
CA GLU A 137 -20.89 14.13 23.52
C GLU A 137 -20.49 13.38 22.25
N VAL A 138 -19.60 13.95 21.44
CA VAL A 138 -19.08 13.30 20.22
C VAL A 138 -18.46 11.96 20.54
N TYR A 139 -17.65 11.86 21.60
CA TYR A 139 -17.05 10.58 22.02
C TYR A 139 -18.08 9.59 22.55
N ALA A 140 -19.13 10.05 23.25
CA ALA A 140 -20.19 9.19 23.74
C ALA A 140 -20.97 8.57 22.58
N VAL A 141 -21.42 9.35 21.61
CA VAL A 141 -22.14 8.89 20.41
C VAL A 141 -21.26 7.98 19.56
N THR A 142 -19.96 8.29 19.46
CA THR A 142 -19.00 7.44 18.75
C THR A 142 -18.87 6.06 19.40
N ARG A 143 -18.78 5.99 20.74
CA ARG A 143 -18.74 4.69 21.49
C ARG A 143 -20.02 3.91 21.37
N GLU A 144 -21.16 4.57 21.47
CA GLU A 144 -22.48 3.93 21.33
C GLU A 144 -22.64 3.31 19.94
N THR A 145 -22.30 4.08 18.88
CA THR A 145 -22.32 3.61 17.50
C THR A 145 -21.40 2.41 17.30
N ALA A 146 -20.21 2.45 17.89
CA ALA A 146 -19.24 1.37 17.83
C ALA A 146 -19.74 0.10 18.55
N ALA A 147 -20.37 0.25 19.72
CA ALA A 147 -20.95 -0.86 20.45
C ALA A 147 -22.13 -1.50 19.66
N ALA A 148 -22.95 -0.68 19.03
CA ALA A 148 -24.03 -1.17 18.15
C ALA A 148 -23.45 -1.91 16.92
N LEU A 149 -22.35 -1.45 16.35
CA LEU A 149 -21.67 -2.14 15.24
C LEU A 149 -21.08 -3.48 15.69
N ARG A 150 -20.50 -3.54 16.89
CA ARG A 150 -19.93 -4.76 17.44
C ARG A 150 -21.00 -5.83 17.76
N ASN A 151 -22.22 -5.42 18.07
CA ASN A 151 -23.35 -6.30 18.29
C ASN A 151 -24.06 -6.73 16.99
N ASP A 152 -23.64 -6.21 15.85
CA ASP A 152 -24.17 -6.58 14.55
C ASP A 152 -23.77 -8.03 14.18
N ALA A 153 -24.72 -8.82 13.68
CA ALA A 153 -24.49 -10.23 13.38
C ALA A 153 -23.47 -10.45 12.23
N GLU A 154 -23.37 -9.52 11.28
CA GLU A 154 -22.47 -9.61 10.12
C GLU A 154 -21.08 -9.01 10.43
N ILE A 155 -21.06 -7.87 11.10
CA ILE A 155 -19.83 -7.08 11.28
C ILE A 155 -19.16 -7.39 12.63
N GLY A 156 -19.92 -7.68 13.66
CA GLY A 156 -19.40 -7.96 15.01
C GLY A 156 -18.28 -9.00 15.04
N PRO A 157 -18.41 -10.16 14.36
CA PRO A 157 -17.36 -11.18 14.31
C PRO A 157 -16.02 -10.69 13.68
N LYS A 158 -16.06 -9.61 12.90
CA LYS A 158 -14.89 -9.02 12.23
C LYS A 158 -14.10 -8.07 13.15
N ILE A 159 -14.68 -7.68 14.29
CA ILE A 159 -14.12 -6.74 15.25
C ILE A 159 -13.56 -7.53 16.45
N MET A 160 -12.26 -7.43 16.69
CA MET A 160 -11.56 -8.18 17.74
C MET A 160 -11.63 -7.51 19.12
N GLU A 161 -11.58 -6.18 19.16
CA GLU A 161 -11.54 -5.38 20.38
C GLU A 161 -12.50 -4.18 20.28
N ASP A 162 -12.85 -3.59 21.42
CA ASP A 162 -13.65 -2.36 21.45
C ASP A 162 -12.93 -1.22 20.74
N ILE A 163 -13.70 -0.22 20.31
CA ILE A 163 -13.16 0.97 19.66
C ILE A 163 -12.17 1.69 20.59
N GLU A 164 -11.03 2.01 20.07
CA GLU A 164 -10.05 2.89 20.71
C GLU A 164 -10.21 4.29 20.12
N ILE A 165 -10.72 5.23 20.90
CA ILE A 165 -10.78 6.65 20.56
C ILE A 165 -9.45 7.27 21.00
N GLN A 166 -8.62 7.68 20.04
CA GLN A 166 -7.33 8.30 20.30
C GLN A 166 -7.45 9.79 20.66
N GLY A 167 -8.62 10.39 20.34
CA GLY A 167 -8.91 11.78 20.63
C GLY A 167 -8.72 12.71 19.45
N VAL A 168 -8.51 14.00 19.74
CA VAL A 168 -8.27 15.02 18.72
C VAL A 168 -6.92 14.79 18.09
N GLN A 169 -6.91 14.62 16.79
CA GLN A 169 -5.70 14.42 15.99
C GLN A 169 -5.13 15.73 15.48
N ASP A 170 -6.00 16.64 15.06
CA ASP A 170 -5.61 17.92 14.46
C ASP A 170 -6.77 18.91 14.49
N TRP A 171 -6.43 20.19 14.33
CA TRP A 171 -7.36 21.30 14.13
C TRP A 171 -7.25 21.76 12.68
N ALA A 172 -8.12 21.22 11.84
CA ALA A 172 -8.17 21.59 10.44
C ALA A 172 -8.90 22.94 10.24
N ASP A 173 -8.83 23.50 9.04
CA ASP A 173 -9.37 24.84 8.73
C ASP A 173 -10.85 25.04 9.14
N SER A 174 -11.66 23.99 9.08
CA SER A 174 -13.10 24.07 9.36
C SER A 174 -13.60 22.98 10.31
N ALA A 175 -12.74 22.12 10.84
CA ALA A 175 -13.13 20.97 11.64
C ALA A 175 -12.10 20.62 12.72
N VAL A 176 -12.59 20.09 13.83
CA VAL A 176 -11.76 19.35 14.80
C VAL A 176 -11.69 17.90 14.32
N MET A 177 -10.49 17.45 13.96
CA MET A 177 -10.26 16.11 13.46
C MET A 177 -10.09 15.13 14.61
N ILE A 178 -10.90 14.10 14.65
CA ILE A 178 -10.88 13.03 15.66
C ILE A 178 -10.42 11.75 15.01
N ARG A 179 -9.54 11.02 15.72
CA ARG A 179 -9.05 9.71 15.29
C ARG A 179 -9.53 8.63 16.23
N CYS A 180 -10.01 7.55 15.64
CA CYS A 180 -10.31 6.30 16.34
C CYS A 180 -9.93 5.10 15.48
N ARG A 181 -9.87 3.92 16.08
CA ARG A 181 -9.59 2.68 15.35
C ARG A 181 -10.28 1.49 15.96
N PHE A 182 -10.56 0.50 15.12
CA PHE A 182 -10.94 -0.84 15.54
C PHE A 182 -9.82 -1.81 15.21
N LYS A 183 -9.53 -2.72 16.13
CA LYS A 183 -8.73 -3.90 15.80
C LYS A 183 -9.64 -4.94 15.16
N THR A 184 -9.29 -5.38 13.97
CA THR A 184 -10.13 -6.24 13.13
C THR A 184 -9.40 -7.52 12.74
N VAL A 185 -10.18 -8.52 12.39
CA VAL A 185 -9.65 -9.65 11.63
C VAL A 185 -9.01 -9.12 10.35
N ALA A 186 -7.90 -9.74 9.97
CA ALA A 186 -7.17 -9.37 8.76
C ALA A 186 -8.08 -9.39 7.53
N MET A 187 -7.92 -8.44 6.62
CA MET A 187 -8.73 -8.20 5.42
C MET A 187 -10.11 -7.55 5.66
N GLU A 188 -10.61 -7.51 6.90
CA GLU A 188 -11.93 -6.96 7.23
C GLU A 188 -11.90 -5.48 7.63
N GLN A 189 -10.73 -4.87 7.76
CA GLN A 189 -10.56 -3.47 8.19
C GLN A 189 -11.27 -2.47 7.30
N TRP A 190 -11.33 -2.71 6.01
CA TRP A 190 -12.01 -1.82 5.06
C TRP A 190 -13.52 -1.89 5.15
N ASP A 191 -14.07 -3.09 5.38
CA ASP A 191 -15.51 -3.30 5.52
C ASP A 191 -16.01 -2.70 6.84
N VAL A 192 -15.34 -3.00 7.94
CA VAL A 192 -15.62 -2.40 9.26
C VAL A 192 -15.59 -0.87 9.18
N ARG A 193 -14.56 -0.30 8.53
CA ARG A 193 -14.43 1.15 8.36
C ARG A 193 -15.61 1.76 7.60
N ARG A 194 -15.99 1.18 6.47
CA ARG A 194 -17.12 1.69 5.65
C ARG A 194 -18.45 1.62 6.40
N LYS A 195 -18.72 0.49 7.04
CA LYS A 195 -19.97 0.29 7.79
C LYS A 195 -20.05 1.21 9.01
N PHE A 196 -18.92 1.39 9.72
CA PHE A 196 -18.87 2.31 10.86
C PHE A 196 -19.10 3.75 10.43
N LEU A 197 -18.42 4.25 9.41
CA LEU A 197 -18.59 5.63 8.92
C LEU A 197 -20.03 5.90 8.50
N ALA A 198 -20.68 4.97 7.83
CA ALA A 198 -22.08 5.12 7.45
C ALA A 198 -23.02 5.21 8.67
N ARG A 199 -22.81 4.38 9.70
CA ARG A 199 -23.61 4.42 10.93
C ARG A 199 -23.30 5.67 11.76
N LEU A 200 -22.04 6.05 11.86
CA LEU A 200 -21.62 7.24 12.60
C LEU A 200 -22.22 8.51 12.03
N LYS A 201 -22.26 8.63 10.70
CA LYS A 201 -22.92 9.75 10.01
C LYS A 201 -24.41 9.86 10.43
N ASN A 202 -25.12 8.73 10.41
CA ASN A 202 -26.54 8.74 10.81
C ASN A 202 -26.74 9.03 12.30
N ALA A 203 -25.85 8.54 13.16
CA ALA A 203 -25.88 8.82 14.60
C ALA A 203 -25.62 10.30 14.89
N PHE A 204 -24.66 10.92 14.20
CA PHE A 204 -24.39 12.34 14.32
C PHE A 204 -25.58 13.21 13.89
N ASP A 205 -26.22 12.87 12.77
CA ASP A 205 -27.45 13.56 12.33
C ASP A 205 -28.56 13.47 13.40
N ALA A 206 -28.75 12.28 14.00
CA ALA A 206 -29.78 12.06 15.01
C ALA A 206 -29.52 12.84 16.32
N HIS A 207 -28.26 13.07 16.67
CA HIS A 207 -27.86 13.83 17.87
C HIS A 207 -27.57 15.32 17.58
N GLY A 208 -27.71 15.76 16.34
CA GLY A 208 -27.45 17.15 15.95
C GLY A 208 -25.98 17.54 15.94
N ILE A 209 -25.07 16.56 15.93
CA ILE A 209 -23.61 16.79 15.82
C ILE A 209 -23.30 17.15 14.37
N GLU A 210 -22.71 18.32 14.17
CA GLU A 210 -22.44 18.85 12.85
C GLU A 210 -21.13 18.28 12.27
N ILE A 211 -21.23 17.71 11.07
CA ILE A 211 -20.09 17.48 10.18
C ILE A 211 -19.92 18.73 9.35
N PRO A 212 -18.88 19.56 9.58
CA PRO A 212 -18.84 20.90 9.03
C PRO A 212 -18.53 20.90 7.53
N TYR A 213 -19.19 21.83 6.83
CA TYR A 213 -18.78 22.22 5.50
C TYR A 213 -17.54 23.14 5.58
N PRO A 214 -16.77 23.31 4.48
CA PRO A 214 -15.71 24.29 4.44
C PRO A 214 -16.24 25.69 4.78
N HIS A 215 -15.66 26.35 5.79
CA HIS A 215 -16.00 27.71 6.20
C HIS A 215 -14.97 28.70 5.67
N LEU A 216 -15.45 29.85 5.20
CA LEU A 216 -14.62 30.97 4.79
C LEU A 216 -15.00 32.19 5.62
N THR A 217 -14.01 32.79 6.24
CA THR A 217 -14.17 34.11 6.85
C THR A 217 -13.83 35.18 5.82
N VAL A 218 -14.82 35.97 5.43
CA VAL A 218 -14.64 37.05 4.45
C VAL A 218 -14.46 38.36 5.19
N TYR A 219 -13.30 38.98 5.04
CA TYR A 219 -13.03 40.33 5.52
C TYR A 219 -13.19 41.30 4.36
N ALA A 220 -13.99 42.38 4.57
CA ALA A 220 -13.99 43.50 3.66
C ALA A 220 -12.62 44.19 3.73
N GLY A 221 -11.94 44.33 2.60
CA GLY A 221 -10.67 45.04 2.52
C GLY A 221 -10.89 46.50 2.98
N GLN A 222 -9.94 47.07 3.72
CA GLN A 222 -9.92 48.47 4.11
C GLN A 222 -9.14 49.30 3.08
N ASP A 223 -9.63 50.53 2.80
CA ASP A 223 -8.85 51.51 2.04
C ASP A 223 -7.65 52.04 2.88
N LYS A 224 -6.81 52.85 2.28
CA LYS A 224 -5.65 53.45 2.99
C LYS A 224 -6.06 54.37 4.16
N GLN A 225 -7.33 54.76 4.25
CA GLN A 225 -7.90 55.55 5.32
C GLN A 225 -8.59 54.72 6.41
N GLY A 226 -8.59 53.37 6.26
CA GLY A 226 -9.17 52.44 7.23
C GLY A 226 -10.69 52.20 7.04
N ASN A 227 -11.30 52.71 5.97
CA ASN A 227 -12.70 52.48 5.69
C ASN A 227 -12.91 51.14 5.01
N ALA A 228 -13.86 50.33 5.52
CA ALA A 228 -14.27 49.09 4.89
C ALA A 228 -15.64 49.28 4.20
N PRO A 229 -15.81 48.74 2.97
CA PRO A 229 -17.13 48.76 2.34
C PRO A 229 -18.10 47.89 3.16
N ALA A 230 -19.36 48.35 3.30
CA ALA A 230 -20.39 47.55 3.96
C ALA A 230 -20.67 46.27 3.15
N LEU A 231 -20.45 45.11 3.74
CA LEU A 231 -20.85 43.82 3.16
C LEU A 231 -22.37 43.66 3.32
N ARG A 232 -23.12 43.75 2.21
CA ARG A 232 -24.56 43.48 2.19
C ARG A 232 -24.78 42.01 1.80
N ILE A 233 -25.15 41.21 2.78
CA ILE A 233 -25.56 39.81 2.53
C ILE A 233 -27.05 39.86 2.17
N VAL A 234 -27.41 39.51 0.95
CA VAL A 234 -28.80 39.34 0.50
C VAL A 234 -29.13 37.85 0.55
N GLN A 235 -30.03 37.47 1.46
CA GLN A 235 -30.58 36.10 1.44
C GLN A 235 -31.49 35.94 0.21
N ALA A 236 -31.38 34.80 -0.48
CA ALA A 236 -32.10 34.52 -1.73
C ALA A 236 -33.62 34.39 -1.57
N GLY A 237 -34.18 34.64 -0.39
CA GLY A 237 -35.62 34.60 -0.09
C GLY A 237 -36.34 35.96 -0.07
N ASP A 238 -35.63 37.08 -0.17
CA ASP A 238 -36.20 38.42 -0.01
C ASP A 238 -36.49 39.10 -1.37
N ARG A 239 -37.07 38.36 -2.30
CA ARG A 239 -37.70 38.92 -3.49
C ARG A 239 -39.23 38.82 -3.31
N GLY A 240 -39.79 39.77 -2.60
CA GLY A 240 -41.20 40.13 -2.69
C GLY A 240 -41.45 41.01 -3.91
#